data_b38a0964531bd28454a8b71441a5cda3
#
_entry.id   b38a0964531bd28454a8b71441a5cda3
#
_cell.length_a   1.000
_cell.length_b   1.000
_cell.length_c   1.000
_cell.angle_alpha   90.00
_cell.angle_beta   90.00
_cell.angle_gamma   90.00
#
_symmetry.space_group_name_H-M   'P 1'
#
loop_
_entity.id
_entity.type
_entity.pdbx_description
1 polymer ?
#
loop_
_entity_poly.entity_id
_entity_poly.type
_entity_poly.pdbx_seq_one_letter_code
_entity_poly.pdbx_strand_id
1 'polypeptide(L)'
;MKIHEYQGKEIFRSFNIPVPIGYAVNKLDDVEKVIKKVQNESKKEAIVVKAQIHAGGRGKGGGVKFSSDLSKAVSNANKIFGMNLITHQTGESGQKVRKILIE
;
A
#
# COMPACT_ATOMS: atom_id res chain seq x y z
N MET A 1 16.90 -12.18 -4.17
CA MET A 1 15.55 -11.93 -4.74
C MET A 1 14.91 -10.76 -4.01
N LYS A 2 14.37 -9.81 -4.76
CA LYS A 2 13.63 -8.68 -4.17
C LYS A 2 12.13 -8.88 -4.42
N ILE A 3 11.35 -8.85 -3.34
CA ILE A 3 9.88 -8.93 -3.44
C ILE A 3 9.27 -7.74 -2.73
N HIS A 4 8.07 -7.36 -3.14
CA HIS A 4 7.27 -6.35 -2.45
C HIS A 4 6.57 -6.95 -1.24
N GLU A 5 6.14 -6.09 -0.34
CA GLU A 5 5.42 -6.48 0.88
C GLU A 5 4.19 -7.34 0.57
N TYR A 6 3.39 -6.96 -0.43
CA TYR A 6 2.18 -7.72 -0.77
C TYR A 6 2.51 -9.13 -1.25
N GLN A 7 3.64 -9.30 -1.94
CA GLN A 7 4.09 -10.62 -2.41
C GLN A 7 4.51 -11.51 -1.24
N GLY A 8 5.21 -10.95 -0.26
CA GLY A 8 5.57 -11.67 0.96
C GLY A 8 4.34 -12.13 1.72
N LYS A 9 3.31 -11.29 1.80
CA LYS A 9 2.06 -11.62 2.47
C LYS A 9 1.28 -12.72 1.73
N GLU A 10 1.32 -12.73 0.40
CA GLU A 10 0.73 -13.82 -0.38
C GLU A 10 1.41 -15.16 -0.07
N ILE A 11 2.74 -15.16 0.05
CA ILE A 11 3.49 -16.37 0.43
C ILE A 11 3.06 -16.83 1.82
N PHE A 12 2.97 -15.92 2.78
CA PHE A 12 2.52 -16.26 4.13
C PHE A 12 1.12 -16.87 4.13
N ARG A 13 0.20 -16.32 3.35
CA ARG A 13 -1.15 -16.88 3.23
C ARG A 13 -1.14 -18.30 2.68
N SER A 14 -0.26 -18.59 1.73
CA SER A 14 -0.14 -19.93 1.15
C SER A 14 0.33 -20.98 2.18
N PHE A 15 1.01 -20.54 3.24
CA PHE A 15 1.42 -21.39 4.35
C PHE A 15 0.48 -21.27 5.56
N ASN A 16 -0.69 -20.69 5.39
CA ASN A 16 -1.68 -20.48 6.46
C ASN A 16 -1.15 -19.62 7.62
N ILE A 17 -0.19 -18.75 7.36
CA ILE A 17 0.30 -17.79 8.34
C ILE A 17 -0.63 -16.57 8.31
N PRO A 18 -1.21 -16.15 9.45
CA PRO A 18 -2.13 -15.00 9.48
C PRO A 18 -1.43 -13.71 9.05
N VAL A 19 -2.10 -12.97 8.16
CA VAL A 19 -1.69 -11.63 7.72
C VAL A 19 -2.93 -10.75 7.59
N PRO A 20 -2.79 -9.41 7.65
CA PRO A 20 -3.93 -8.52 7.46
C PRO A 20 -4.58 -8.73 6.09
N ILE A 21 -5.89 -8.50 6.02
CA ILE A 21 -6.61 -8.46 4.74
C ILE A 21 -6.09 -7.26 3.95
N GLY A 22 -5.71 -7.48 2.71
CA GLY A 22 -5.19 -6.42 1.86
C GLY A 22 -4.99 -6.87 0.43
N TYR A 23 -4.98 -5.89 -0.47
CA TYR A 23 -4.83 -6.11 -1.91
C TYR A 23 -3.92 -5.06 -2.53
N ALA A 24 -3.10 -5.50 -3.48
CA ALA A 24 -2.26 -4.58 -4.26
C ALA A 24 -3.07 -3.97 -5.40
N VAL A 25 -2.80 -2.70 -5.69
CA VAL A 25 -3.44 -1.94 -6.75
C VAL A 25 -2.37 -1.33 -7.63
N ASN A 26 -2.48 -1.47 -8.93
CA ASN A 26 -1.56 -0.88 -9.91
C ASN A 26 -2.23 0.09 -10.88
N LYS A 27 -3.51 0.40 -10.67
CA LYS A 27 -4.28 1.36 -11.48
C LYS A 27 -5.13 2.24 -10.55
N LEU A 28 -5.10 3.55 -10.77
CA LEU A 28 -5.90 4.49 -9.98
C LEU A 28 -7.40 4.18 -10.03
N ASP A 29 -7.90 3.70 -11.17
CA ASP A 29 -9.32 3.40 -11.35
C ASP A 29 -9.81 2.30 -10.42
N ASP A 30 -8.92 1.45 -9.91
CA ASP A 30 -9.29 0.34 -9.03
C ASP A 30 -9.23 0.70 -7.54
N VAL A 31 -8.70 1.87 -7.18
CA VAL A 31 -8.42 2.25 -5.79
C VAL A 31 -9.68 2.24 -4.93
N GLU A 32 -10.71 2.97 -5.32
CA GLU A 32 -11.92 3.07 -4.51
C GLU A 32 -12.60 1.71 -4.32
N LYS A 33 -12.67 0.94 -5.39
CA LYS A 33 -13.25 -0.41 -5.37
C LYS A 33 -12.50 -1.31 -4.39
N VAL A 34 -11.18 -1.27 -4.41
CA VAL A 34 -10.35 -2.12 -3.53
C VAL A 34 -10.44 -1.65 -2.08
N ILE A 35 -10.49 -0.34 -1.82
CA ILE A 35 -10.67 0.18 -0.46
C ILE A 35 -11.99 -0.33 0.13
N LYS A 36 -13.08 -0.24 -0.64
CA LYS A 36 -14.39 -0.75 -0.21
C LYS A 36 -14.35 -2.25 0.07
N LYS A 37 -13.65 -2.99 -0.77
CA LYS A 37 -13.48 -4.43 -0.58
C LYS A 37 -12.76 -4.75 0.73
N VAL A 38 -11.66 -4.06 1.01
CA VAL A 38 -10.90 -4.25 2.26
C VAL A 38 -11.77 -3.89 3.47
N GLN A 39 -12.47 -2.75 3.42
CA GLN A 39 -13.36 -2.33 4.50
C GLN A 39 -14.44 -3.38 4.78
N ASN A 40 -15.04 -3.90 3.71
CA ASN A 40 -16.11 -4.90 3.83
C ASN A 40 -15.59 -6.23 4.41
N GLU A 41 -14.45 -6.71 3.93
CA GLU A 41 -13.87 -7.98 4.38
C GLU A 41 -13.29 -7.89 5.78
N SER A 42 -12.63 -6.79 6.13
CA SER A 42 -12.07 -6.57 7.47
C SER A 42 -13.10 -6.12 8.50
N LYS A 43 -14.25 -5.63 8.02
CA LYS A 43 -15.31 -5.01 8.86
C LYS A 43 -14.81 -3.83 9.65
N LYS A 44 -13.89 -3.07 9.07
CA LYS A 44 -13.30 -1.86 9.64
C LYS A 44 -13.26 -0.77 8.58
N GLU A 45 -13.52 0.47 8.99
CA GLU A 45 -13.41 1.60 8.07
C GLU A 45 -11.97 2.07 7.90
N ALA A 46 -11.13 1.84 8.90
CA ALA A 46 -9.74 2.27 8.88
C ALA A 46 -8.94 1.54 7.78
N ILE A 47 -8.17 2.31 7.03
CA ILE A 47 -7.37 1.82 5.90
C ILE A 47 -5.95 2.35 6.00
N VAL A 48 -4.98 1.48 5.75
CA VAL A 48 -3.59 1.86 5.58
C VAL A 48 -3.23 1.68 4.10
N VAL A 49 -2.66 2.72 3.51
CA VAL A 49 -2.16 2.70 2.13
C VAL A 49 -0.64 2.73 2.18
N LYS A 50 -0.01 1.76 1.53
CA LYS A 50 1.45 1.59 1.57
C LYS A 50 2.03 1.53 0.16
N ALA A 51 3.00 2.39 -0.12
CA ALA A 51 3.75 2.32 -1.36
C ALA A 51 4.50 0.98 -1.45
N GLN A 52 4.47 0.38 -2.63
CA GLN A 52 5.22 -0.86 -2.88
C GLN A 52 6.45 -0.52 -3.72
N ILE A 53 7.59 -0.38 -3.05
CA ILE A 53 8.90 -0.16 -3.66
C ILE A 53 9.92 -1.09 -3.01
N HIS A 54 11.03 -1.32 -3.68
CA HIS A 54 12.11 -2.16 -3.16
C HIS A 54 13.09 -1.36 -2.29
N ALA A 55 12.54 -0.66 -1.27
CA ALA A 55 13.35 0.12 -0.35
C ALA A 55 12.65 0.23 1.01
N GLY A 56 13.41 0.39 2.07
CA GLY A 56 12.88 0.68 3.40
C GLY A 56 12.69 2.18 3.63
N GLY A 57 12.18 2.54 4.81
CA GLY A 57 12.00 3.94 5.17
C GLY A 57 10.78 4.61 4.52
N ARG A 58 9.84 3.83 3.99
CA ARG A 58 8.63 4.34 3.31
C ARG A 58 7.81 5.29 4.18
N GLY A 59 7.68 4.97 5.47
CA GLY A 59 6.90 5.81 6.39
C GLY A 59 7.45 7.22 6.51
N LYS A 60 8.78 7.35 6.64
CA LYS A 60 9.45 8.65 6.72
C LYS A 60 9.36 9.43 5.42
N GLY A 61 9.33 8.74 4.29
CA GLY A 61 9.19 9.38 2.97
C GLY A 61 7.75 9.72 2.59
N GLY A 62 6.77 9.38 3.43
CA GLY A 62 5.36 9.63 3.14
C GLY A 62 4.68 8.53 2.33
N GLY A 63 5.31 7.36 2.22
CA GLY A 63 4.78 6.23 1.47
C GLY A 63 3.84 5.31 2.25
N VAL A 64 3.55 5.64 3.51
CA VAL A 64 2.61 4.90 4.36
C VAL A 64 1.66 5.91 4.99
N LYS A 65 0.36 5.76 4.73
CA LYS A 65 -0.65 6.67 5.26
C LYS A 65 -1.84 5.91 5.83
N PHE A 66 -2.24 6.32 7.03
CA PHE A 66 -3.43 5.81 7.70
C PHE A 66 -4.62 6.72 7.41
N SER A 67 -5.80 6.13 7.25
CA SER A 67 -7.04 6.85 7.02
C SER A 67 -8.16 6.25 7.87
N SER A 68 -9.02 7.11 8.41
CA SER A 68 -10.14 6.68 9.25
C SER A 68 -11.40 6.35 8.42
N ASP A 69 -11.47 6.80 7.17
CA ASP A 69 -12.67 6.62 6.34
C ASP A 69 -12.31 6.50 4.85
N LEU A 70 -13.33 6.15 4.04
CA LEU A 70 -13.18 5.95 2.60
C LEU A 70 -12.63 7.19 1.88
N SER A 71 -13.18 8.37 2.18
CA SER A 71 -12.79 9.60 1.50
C SER A 71 -11.30 9.91 1.70
N LYS A 72 -10.83 9.81 2.93
CA LYS A 72 -9.40 10.03 3.25
C LYS A 72 -8.53 8.96 2.64
N ALA A 73 -8.98 7.70 2.64
CA ALA A 73 -8.23 6.60 2.06
C ALA A 73 -8.03 6.80 0.55
N VAL A 74 -9.07 7.20 -0.16
CA VAL A 74 -8.98 7.50 -1.60
C VAL A 74 -8.02 8.66 -1.83
N SER A 75 -8.14 9.73 -1.05
CA SER A 75 -7.25 10.89 -1.16
C SER A 75 -5.79 10.51 -0.92
N ASN A 76 -5.52 9.72 0.12
CA ASN A 76 -4.16 9.27 0.43
C ASN A 76 -3.60 8.36 -0.66
N ALA A 77 -4.42 7.44 -1.19
CA ALA A 77 -4.01 6.57 -2.27
C ALA A 77 -3.63 7.36 -3.53
N ASN A 78 -4.43 8.38 -3.85
CA ASN A 78 -4.14 9.25 -4.99
C ASN A 78 -2.84 10.04 -4.82
N LYS A 79 -2.51 10.43 -3.59
CA LYS A 79 -1.26 11.13 -3.29
C LYS A 79 -0.04 10.22 -3.39
N ILE A 80 -0.15 9.00 -2.89
CA ILE A 80 0.96 8.04 -2.87
C ILE A 80 1.19 7.45 -4.25
N PHE A 81 0.13 7.11 -4.97
CA PHE A 81 0.25 6.50 -6.29
C PHE A 81 0.87 7.48 -7.27
N GLY A 82 1.98 7.06 -7.88
CA GLY A 82 2.70 7.89 -8.84
C GLY A 82 3.68 8.89 -8.24
N MET A 83 3.73 9.02 -6.91
CA MET A 83 4.72 9.89 -6.28
C MET A 83 6.14 9.36 -6.49
N ASN A 84 7.11 10.25 -6.43
CA ASN A 84 8.51 9.84 -6.39
C ASN A 84 8.94 9.76 -4.93
N LEU A 85 9.07 8.54 -4.41
CA LEU A 85 9.34 8.30 -3.00
C LEU A 85 10.85 8.29 -2.74
N ILE A 86 11.30 9.22 -1.92
CA ILE A 86 12.70 9.35 -1.54
C ILE A 86 12.87 8.83 -0.11
N THR A 87 13.73 7.83 0.06
CA THR A 87 14.06 7.28 1.38
C THR A 87 15.59 7.18 1.48
N HIS A 88 16.08 6.86 2.68
CA HIS A 88 17.52 6.64 2.88
C HIS A 88 18.07 5.46 2.06
N GLN A 89 17.20 4.61 1.51
CA GLN A 89 17.60 3.45 0.71
C GLN A 89 17.39 3.62 -0.78
N THR A 90 16.67 4.66 -1.24
CA THR A 90 16.42 4.90 -2.66
C THR A 90 17.47 5.79 -3.32
N GLY A 91 18.24 6.52 -2.53
CA GLY A 91 19.10 7.60 -3.02
C GLY A 91 18.30 8.88 -3.31
N GLU A 92 19.00 9.92 -3.77
CA GLU A 92 18.39 11.25 -3.97
C GLU A 92 17.35 11.28 -5.09
N SER A 93 17.50 10.42 -6.10
CA SER A 93 16.54 10.37 -7.21
C SER A 93 15.21 9.71 -6.84
N GLY A 94 15.19 8.91 -5.76
CA GLY A 94 14.00 8.22 -5.30
C GLY A 94 13.55 7.08 -6.20
N GLN A 95 12.37 6.55 -5.91
CA GLN A 95 11.70 5.56 -6.74
C GLN A 95 10.25 5.96 -6.95
N LYS A 96 9.78 5.86 -8.19
CA LYS A 96 8.37 6.14 -8.50
C LYS A 96 7.48 5.02 -7.98
N VAL A 97 6.41 5.39 -7.28
CA VAL A 97 5.42 4.44 -6.77
C VAL A 97 4.45 4.09 -7.89
N ARG A 98 4.49 2.85 -8.35
CA ARG A 98 3.63 2.34 -9.43
C ARG A 98 2.64 1.29 -8.94
N LYS A 99 2.74 0.93 -7.68
CA LYS A 99 1.87 -0.05 -7.04
C LYS A 99 1.71 0.32 -5.57
N ILE A 100 0.50 0.15 -5.05
CA ILE A 100 0.22 0.38 -3.63
C ILE A 100 -0.45 -0.87 -3.05
N LEU A 101 -0.27 -1.06 -1.74
CA LEU A 101 -0.97 -2.08 -0.96
C LEU A 101 -2.01 -1.37 -0.10
N ILE A 102 -3.24 -1.82 -0.20
CA ILE A 102 -4.36 -1.33 0.61
C ILE A 102 -4.73 -2.41 1.61
N GLU A 103 -4.63 -2.08 2.89
CA GLU A 103 -4.98 -3.00 3.97
C GLU A 103 -5.57 -2.33 5.22
#